data_f9eb765c703ca187a174efc0d01bcdb2
#
_entry.id   f9eb765c703ca187a174efc0d01bcdb2
#
_cell.length_a   1.000
_cell.length_b   1.000
_cell.length_c   1.000
_cell.angle_alpha   90.00
_cell.angle_beta   90.00
_cell.angle_gamma   90.00
#
_symmetry.space_group_name_H-M   'P 1'
#
loop_
_entity.id
_entity.type
_entity.pdbx_description
1 polymer ?
#
loop_
_entity_poly.entity_id
_entity_poly.type
_entity_poly.pdbx_seq_one_letter_code
_entity_poly.pdbx_strand_id
1 'polypeptide(L)'
;MISGRGSRWPARKPYAAIVGLKAAGSRAVEKFSRDTRGDVAILFGLMALVLFAMIGLAVDYGRFVNARSQTIAATDAAVLAGARALQTNGGDQAAALRVAQSYYAQATKNRLSLSNDTINFAIADNATAMVTTGNAVITTPFMG
;
A
#
# COMPACT_ATOMS: atom_id res chain seq x y z
N MET A 1 2.31 -96.49 19.30
CA MET A 1 3.49 -95.76 18.77
C MET A 1 2.94 -94.62 17.88
N ILE A 2 2.76 -93.37 18.40
CA ILE A 2 2.29 -92.22 17.65
C ILE A 2 3.29 -91.08 17.95
N SER A 3 4.11 -90.74 16.95
CA SER A 3 5.12 -89.71 16.98
C SER A 3 4.44 -88.34 16.84
N GLY A 4 4.49 -87.51 17.90
CA GLY A 4 4.01 -86.16 17.89
C GLY A 4 5.03 -85.21 17.19
N ARG A 5 4.61 -84.73 16.04
CA ARG A 5 5.39 -83.74 15.30
C ARG A 5 5.03 -82.34 15.86
N GLY A 6 5.90 -81.78 16.72
CA GLY A 6 5.78 -80.39 17.24
C GLY A 6 5.98 -79.38 16.13
N SER A 7 4.96 -78.63 15.82
CA SER A 7 5.02 -77.45 14.93
C SER A 7 5.70 -76.29 15.67
N ARG A 8 6.93 -75.97 15.26
CA ARG A 8 7.61 -74.75 15.72
C ARG A 8 7.07 -73.57 14.92
N TRP A 9 6.31 -72.73 15.57
CA TRP A 9 5.95 -71.42 15.05
C TRP A 9 7.17 -70.50 15.11
N PRO A 10 7.49 -69.77 14.00
CA PRO A 10 8.56 -68.80 14.07
C PRO A 10 8.07 -67.56 14.88
N ALA A 11 8.77 -67.24 15.94
CA ALA A 11 8.52 -66.04 16.75
C ALA A 11 8.69 -64.78 15.84
N ARG A 12 7.59 -64.11 15.51
CA ARG A 12 7.61 -62.81 14.84
C ARG A 12 8.22 -61.78 15.83
N LYS A 13 9.35 -61.21 15.49
CA LYS A 13 9.96 -60.10 16.23
C LYS A 13 9.29 -58.81 15.82
N PRO A 14 8.36 -58.21 16.60
CA PRO A 14 7.61 -57.01 16.18
C PRO A 14 8.46 -55.75 16.27
N TYR A 15 9.65 -55.81 16.85
CA TYR A 15 10.46 -54.63 17.12
C TYR A 15 11.31 -54.12 15.94
N ALA A 16 11.53 -54.94 14.91
CA ALA A 16 12.36 -54.55 13.77
C ALA A 16 11.65 -53.48 12.85
N ALA A 17 10.31 -53.47 12.82
CA ALA A 17 9.55 -52.53 12.02
C ALA A 17 9.58 -51.10 12.61
N ILE A 18 9.59 -50.96 13.94
CA ILE A 18 9.56 -49.65 14.61
C ILE A 18 10.93 -48.95 14.53
N VAL A 19 12.01 -49.75 14.58
CA VAL A 19 13.37 -49.19 14.45
C VAL A 19 13.64 -48.70 13.03
N GLY A 20 13.10 -49.41 12.01
CA GLY A 20 13.20 -49.00 10.60
C GLY A 20 12.49 -47.67 10.30
N LEU A 21 11.33 -47.42 10.92
CA LEU A 21 10.57 -46.19 10.72
C LEU A 21 11.27 -44.97 11.32
N LYS A 22 11.88 -45.11 12.49
CA LYS A 22 12.66 -44.02 13.13
C LYS A 22 13.93 -43.68 12.33
N ALA A 23 14.61 -44.68 11.79
CA ALA A 23 15.81 -44.47 10.97
C ALA A 23 15.51 -43.87 9.59
N ALA A 24 14.33 -44.11 9.02
CA ALA A 24 13.88 -43.50 7.77
C ALA A 24 13.52 -42.00 7.98
N GLY A 25 12.85 -41.68 9.09
CA GLY A 25 12.50 -40.29 9.43
C GLY A 25 13.72 -39.39 9.69
N SER A 26 14.72 -39.91 10.44
CA SER A 26 15.95 -39.14 10.73
C SER A 26 16.78 -38.87 9.48
N ARG A 27 16.88 -39.81 8.54
CA ARG A 27 17.59 -39.62 7.26
C ARG A 27 16.90 -38.63 6.34
N ALA A 28 15.58 -38.58 6.36
CA ALA A 28 14.80 -37.59 5.58
C ALA A 28 15.02 -36.17 6.10
N VAL A 29 15.00 -35.97 7.42
CA VAL A 29 15.27 -34.69 8.06
C VAL A 29 16.71 -34.23 7.84
N GLU A 30 17.69 -35.13 7.96
CA GLU A 30 19.11 -34.83 7.73
C GLU A 30 19.41 -34.48 6.27
N LYS A 31 18.71 -35.12 5.32
CA LYS A 31 18.81 -34.79 3.90
C LYS A 31 18.17 -33.44 3.57
N PHE A 32 17.11 -33.06 4.28
CA PHE A 32 16.45 -31.75 4.15
C PHE A 32 17.30 -30.61 4.69
N SER A 33 18.02 -30.83 5.80
CA SER A 33 18.90 -29.82 6.42
C SER A 33 20.22 -29.57 5.64
N ARG A 34 20.58 -30.46 4.71
CA ARG A 34 21.75 -30.30 3.83
C ARG A 34 21.40 -29.80 2.43
N ASP A 35 20.13 -29.59 2.12
CA ASP A 35 19.71 -29.11 0.81
C ASP A 35 19.82 -27.58 0.74
N THR A 36 20.99 -27.10 0.37
CA THR A 36 21.30 -25.67 0.18
C THR A 36 20.47 -25.01 -0.93
N ARG A 37 19.70 -25.78 -1.72
CA ARG A 37 18.80 -25.26 -2.73
C ARG A 37 17.58 -24.57 -2.11
N GLY A 38 17.12 -25.04 -0.93
CA GLY A 38 16.05 -24.40 -0.17
C GLY A 38 16.46 -23.05 0.40
N ASP A 39 17.71 -22.88 0.84
CA ASP A 39 18.22 -21.66 1.45
C ASP A 39 18.22 -20.49 0.46
N VAL A 40 18.60 -20.74 -0.78
CA VAL A 40 18.56 -19.72 -1.86
C VAL A 40 17.12 -19.29 -2.18
N ALA A 41 16.17 -20.23 -2.19
CA ALA A 41 14.77 -19.93 -2.45
C ALA A 41 14.15 -19.08 -1.34
N ILE A 42 14.50 -19.35 -0.07
CA ILE A 42 14.05 -18.56 1.08
C ILE A 42 14.64 -17.14 1.02
N LEU A 43 15.94 -17.02 0.77
CA LEU A 43 16.62 -15.73 0.60
C LEU A 43 16.01 -14.91 -0.55
N PHE A 44 15.77 -15.56 -1.68
CA PHE A 44 15.13 -14.93 -2.83
C PHE A 44 13.70 -14.49 -2.50
N GLY A 45 12.91 -15.30 -1.81
CA GLY A 45 11.56 -14.95 -1.38
C GLY A 45 11.55 -13.76 -0.42
N LEU A 46 12.50 -13.69 0.52
CA LEU A 46 12.65 -12.57 1.44
C LEU A 46 13.04 -11.28 0.69
N MET A 47 13.99 -11.37 -0.23
CA MET A 47 14.41 -10.24 -1.07
C MET A 47 13.26 -9.76 -1.98
N ALA A 48 12.50 -10.66 -2.57
CA ALA A 48 11.34 -10.33 -3.39
C ALA A 48 10.28 -9.56 -2.58
N LEU A 49 10.01 -9.97 -1.33
CA LEU A 49 9.07 -9.28 -0.44
C LEU A 49 9.51 -7.83 -0.18
N VAL A 50 10.78 -7.61 0.12
CA VAL A 50 11.33 -6.25 0.32
C VAL A 50 11.22 -5.42 -0.97
N LEU A 51 11.54 -6.01 -2.13
CA LEU A 51 11.41 -5.33 -3.42
C LEU A 51 9.97 -4.91 -3.71
N PHE A 52 8.99 -5.80 -3.49
CA PHE A 52 7.58 -5.46 -3.68
C PHE A 52 7.09 -4.38 -2.71
N ALA A 53 7.54 -4.41 -1.46
CA ALA A 53 7.24 -3.35 -0.50
C ALA A 53 7.80 -2.00 -0.94
N MET A 54 9.04 -1.96 -1.45
CA MET A 54 9.65 -0.73 -1.98
C MET A 54 8.92 -0.21 -3.22
N ILE A 55 8.50 -1.08 -4.14
CA ILE A 55 7.70 -0.69 -5.31
C ILE A 55 6.36 -0.09 -4.88
N GLY A 56 5.66 -0.72 -3.94
CA GLY A 56 4.41 -0.18 -3.40
C GLY A 56 4.58 1.21 -2.80
N LEU A 57 5.61 1.40 -1.98
CA LEU A 57 5.95 2.70 -1.39
C LEU A 57 6.27 3.76 -2.45
N ALA A 58 7.01 3.40 -3.49
CA ALA A 58 7.36 4.31 -4.58
C ALA A 58 6.13 4.76 -5.37
N VAL A 59 5.18 3.85 -5.63
CA VAL A 59 3.92 4.17 -6.30
C VAL A 59 3.06 5.12 -5.44
N ASP A 60 2.92 4.83 -4.14
CA ASP A 60 2.16 5.70 -3.23
C ASP A 60 2.78 7.09 -3.12
N TYR A 61 4.10 7.17 -2.99
CA TYR A 61 4.82 8.44 -2.98
C TYR A 61 4.63 9.23 -4.28
N GLY A 62 4.72 8.56 -5.42
CA GLY A 62 4.47 9.19 -6.73
C GLY A 62 3.05 9.77 -6.85
N ARG A 63 2.06 9.05 -6.36
CA ARG A 63 0.66 9.52 -6.30
C ARG A 63 0.50 10.71 -5.37
N PHE A 64 1.12 10.66 -4.19
CA PHE A 64 1.10 11.76 -3.23
C PHE A 64 1.69 13.05 -3.82
N VAL A 65 2.88 12.98 -4.41
CA VAL A 65 3.55 14.13 -5.04
C VAL A 65 2.70 14.70 -6.18
N ASN A 66 2.15 13.83 -7.02
CA ASN A 66 1.30 14.25 -8.14
C ASN A 66 0.01 14.93 -7.65
N ALA A 67 -0.68 14.34 -6.67
CA ALA A 67 -1.89 14.91 -6.09
C ALA A 67 -1.62 16.27 -5.44
N ARG A 68 -0.52 16.39 -4.69
CA ARG A 68 -0.08 17.65 -4.09
C ARG A 68 0.19 18.73 -5.14
N SER A 69 0.96 18.40 -6.18
CA SER A 69 1.28 19.32 -7.26
C SER A 69 0.02 19.82 -7.98
N GLN A 70 -0.90 18.92 -8.30
CA GLN A 70 -2.18 19.27 -8.91
C GLN A 70 -3.06 20.13 -8.00
N THR A 71 -3.06 19.88 -6.69
CA THR A 71 -3.84 20.68 -5.72
C THR A 71 -3.30 22.09 -5.64
N ILE A 72 -1.98 22.25 -5.55
CA ILE A 72 -1.34 23.57 -5.57
C ILE A 72 -1.69 24.32 -6.86
N ALA A 73 -1.53 23.69 -8.02
CA ALA A 73 -1.84 24.32 -9.30
C ALA A 73 -3.32 24.75 -9.43
N ALA A 74 -4.24 23.93 -8.92
CA ALA A 74 -5.68 24.29 -8.91
C ALA A 74 -5.97 25.45 -7.95
N THR A 75 -5.32 25.47 -6.79
CA THR A 75 -5.45 26.54 -5.82
C THR A 75 -4.91 27.86 -6.36
N ASP A 76 -3.72 27.83 -6.96
CA ASP A 76 -3.12 29.02 -7.57
C ASP A 76 -3.98 29.59 -8.72
N ALA A 77 -4.51 28.70 -9.59
CA ALA A 77 -5.40 29.10 -10.64
C ALA A 77 -6.72 29.72 -10.10
N ALA A 78 -7.28 29.13 -9.05
CA ALA A 78 -8.48 29.63 -8.39
C ALA A 78 -8.27 31.00 -7.74
N VAL A 79 -7.16 31.18 -7.01
CA VAL A 79 -6.78 32.46 -6.40
C VAL A 79 -6.59 33.52 -7.47
N LEU A 80 -5.90 33.20 -8.56
CA LEU A 80 -5.68 34.14 -9.66
C LEU A 80 -6.98 34.53 -10.36
N ALA A 81 -7.88 33.57 -10.59
CA ALA A 81 -9.20 33.83 -11.19
C ALA A 81 -10.06 34.72 -10.27
N GLY A 82 -10.08 34.44 -8.97
CA GLY A 82 -10.78 35.27 -7.98
C GLY A 82 -10.20 36.67 -7.86
N ALA A 83 -8.87 36.82 -7.84
CA ALA A 83 -8.21 38.13 -7.80
C ALA A 83 -8.53 38.96 -9.06
N ARG A 84 -8.56 38.36 -10.23
CA ARG A 84 -9.01 39.04 -11.48
C ARG A 84 -10.47 39.47 -11.40
N ALA A 85 -11.35 38.60 -10.89
CA ALA A 85 -12.75 38.92 -10.72
C ALA A 85 -12.95 40.11 -9.76
N LEU A 86 -12.14 40.20 -8.68
CA LEU A 86 -12.16 41.32 -7.76
C LEU A 86 -11.83 42.61 -8.46
N GLN A 87 -10.82 42.62 -9.35
CA GLN A 87 -10.41 43.82 -10.09
C GLN A 87 -11.43 44.22 -11.15
N THR A 88 -12.02 43.26 -11.86
CA THR A 88 -12.92 43.53 -12.97
C THR A 88 -14.34 43.88 -12.53
N ASN A 89 -14.77 43.42 -11.36
CA ASN A 89 -16.13 43.66 -10.83
C ASN A 89 -16.18 44.78 -9.79
N GLY A 90 -15.28 45.76 -9.88
CA GLY A 90 -15.35 46.95 -9.01
C GLY A 90 -15.11 46.63 -7.52
N GLY A 91 -14.41 45.59 -7.19
CA GLY A 91 -14.13 45.22 -5.80
C GLY A 91 -15.20 44.33 -5.15
N ASP A 92 -16.13 43.74 -5.90
CA ASP A 92 -17.15 42.80 -5.37
C ASP A 92 -16.45 41.54 -4.82
N GLN A 93 -16.27 41.53 -3.50
CA GLN A 93 -15.61 40.40 -2.80
C GLN A 93 -16.40 39.12 -2.87
N ALA A 94 -17.73 39.19 -2.83
CA ALA A 94 -18.59 38.01 -2.89
C ALA A 94 -18.53 37.35 -4.27
N ALA A 95 -18.52 38.13 -5.34
CA ALA A 95 -18.34 37.62 -6.70
C ALA A 95 -16.95 36.98 -6.88
N ALA A 96 -15.90 37.63 -6.38
CA ALA A 96 -14.53 37.11 -6.45
C ALA A 96 -14.37 35.76 -5.74
N LEU A 97 -14.93 35.61 -4.53
CA LEU A 97 -14.92 34.35 -3.79
C LEU A 97 -15.67 33.23 -4.51
N ARG A 98 -16.86 33.53 -5.08
CA ARG A 98 -17.62 32.55 -5.89
C ARG A 98 -16.83 32.07 -7.11
N VAL A 99 -16.14 32.99 -7.79
CA VAL A 99 -15.29 32.64 -8.96
C VAL A 99 -14.14 31.72 -8.51
N ALA A 100 -13.42 32.07 -7.43
CA ALA A 100 -12.35 31.24 -6.91
C ALA A 100 -12.82 29.82 -6.53
N GLN A 101 -13.94 29.72 -5.80
CA GLN A 101 -14.54 28.45 -5.41
C GLN A 101 -14.98 27.60 -6.63
N SER A 102 -15.60 28.22 -7.61
CA SER A 102 -16.04 27.52 -8.83
C SER A 102 -14.87 26.99 -9.66
N TYR A 103 -13.81 27.76 -9.79
CA TYR A 103 -12.58 27.34 -10.47
C TYR A 103 -11.91 26.16 -9.77
N TYR A 104 -11.78 26.24 -8.45
CA TYR A 104 -11.21 25.13 -7.67
C TYR A 104 -12.07 23.88 -7.79
N ALA A 105 -13.38 23.98 -7.60
CA ALA A 105 -14.30 22.85 -7.71
C ALA A 105 -14.24 22.18 -9.10
N GLN A 106 -14.13 22.99 -10.15
CA GLN A 106 -14.02 22.46 -11.51
C GLN A 106 -12.67 21.77 -11.76
N ALA A 107 -11.57 22.36 -11.27
CA ALA A 107 -10.24 21.79 -11.41
C ALA A 107 -10.05 20.49 -10.60
N THR A 108 -10.83 20.30 -9.52
CA THR A 108 -10.74 19.11 -8.66
C THR A 108 -11.80 18.05 -8.93
N LYS A 109 -12.82 18.34 -9.75
CA LYS A 109 -13.99 17.49 -10.00
C LYS A 109 -13.67 16.05 -10.42
N ASN A 110 -12.57 15.83 -11.14
CA ASN A 110 -12.20 14.52 -11.68
C ASN A 110 -10.99 13.89 -10.95
N ARG A 111 -10.66 14.35 -9.77
CA ARG A 111 -9.52 13.82 -9.00
C ARG A 111 -9.98 12.67 -8.11
N LEU A 112 -9.58 11.46 -8.48
CA LEU A 112 -9.92 10.22 -7.76
C LEU A 112 -9.15 10.02 -6.46
N SER A 113 -8.10 10.80 -6.20
CA SER A 113 -7.18 10.59 -5.07
C SER A 113 -7.40 11.52 -3.89
N LEU A 114 -8.35 12.47 -3.99
CA LEU A 114 -8.65 13.42 -2.90
C LEU A 114 -9.96 13.02 -2.22
N SER A 115 -9.89 12.85 -0.92
CA SER A 115 -11.07 12.72 -0.05
C SER A 115 -11.03 13.81 1.03
N ASN A 116 -12.22 14.26 1.47
CA ASN A 116 -12.37 15.29 2.51
C ASN A 116 -11.55 16.56 2.24
N ASP A 117 -11.62 17.04 0.99
CA ASP A 117 -10.99 18.28 0.58
C ASP A 117 -11.78 19.46 1.16
N THR A 118 -11.13 20.21 2.04
CA THR A 118 -11.68 21.46 2.60
C THR A 118 -10.75 22.59 2.23
N ILE A 119 -11.25 23.52 1.42
CA ILE A 119 -10.52 24.72 1.05
C ILE A 119 -11.35 25.96 1.36
N ASN A 120 -10.74 26.92 1.99
CA ASN A 120 -11.32 28.23 2.28
C ASN A 120 -10.56 29.31 1.55
N PHE A 121 -11.31 30.16 0.83
CA PHE A 121 -10.80 31.37 0.22
C PHE A 121 -11.25 32.57 1.05
N ALA A 122 -10.34 33.48 1.33
CA ALA A 122 -10.61 34.69 2.05
C ALA A 122 -9.93 35.89 1.35
N ILE A 123 -10.50 37.07 1.52
CA ILE A 123 -9.93 38.32 1.03
C ILE A 123 -9.34 39.05 2.23
N ALA A 124 -8.09 39.41 2.13
CA ALA A 124 -7.32 40.12 3.15
C ALA A 124 -6.85 41.49 2.65
N ASP A 125 -6.24 42.25 3.54
CA ASP A 125 -5.58 43.52 3.25
C ASP A 125 -6.46 44.53 2.49
N ASN A 126 -7.66 44.79 3.00
CA ASN A 126 -8.62 45.73 2.39
C ASN A 126 -8.91 45.46 0.92
N ALA A 127 -9.12 44.21 0.57
CA ALA A 127 -9.39 43.72 -0.78
C ALA A 127 -8.20 43.80 -1.76
N THR A 128 -6.98 43.81 -1.26
CA THR A 128 -5.77 43.80 -2.08
C THR A 128 -5.15 42.42 -2.26
N ALA A 129 -5.45 41.49 -1.35
CA ALA A 129 -4.91 40.13 -1.38
C ALA A 129 -6.02 39.09 -1.23
N MET A 130 -5.89 37.99 -1.98
CA MET A 130 -6.70 36.79 -1.78
C MET A 130 -5.81 35.71 -1.15
N VAL A 131 -6.26 35.16 -0.03
CA VAL A 131 -5.58 34.09 0.69
C VAL A 131 -6.41 32.84 0.70
N THR A 132 -5.75 31.70 0.72
CA THR A 132 -6.40 30.40 0.80
C THR A 132 -5.76 29.53 1.87
N THR A 133 -6.59 28.82 2.60
CA THR A 133 -6.19 27.81 3.57
C THR A 133 -7.03 26.57 3.36
N GLY A 134 -6.41 25.41 3.47
CA GLY A 134 -7.14 24.16 3.31
C GLY A 134 -6.29 22.95 3.64
N ASN A 135 -6.96 21.81 3.76
CA ASN A 135 -6.32 20.52 3.85
C ASN A 135 -7.07 19.50 2.97
N ALA A 136 -6.35 18.53 2.51
CA ALA A 136 -6.91 17.43 1.73
C ALA A 136 -6.29 16.11 2.19
N VAL A 137 -7.09 15.05 2.18
CA VAL A 137 -6.62 13.70 2.47
C VAL A 137 -6.43 12.98 1.14
N ILE A 138 -5.25 12.41 0.96
CA ILE A 138 -4.91 11.64 -0.23
C ILE A 138 -5.01 10.16 0.13
N THR A 139 -5.87 9.43 -0.57
CA THR A 139 -6.00 7.99 -0.39
C THR A 139 -4.90 7.27 -1.17
N THR A 140 -4.08 6.52 -0.45
CA THR A 140 -3.01 5.70 -1.02
C THR A 140 -3.36 4.22 -0.91
N PRO A 141 -3.16 3.40 -1.98
CA PRO A 141 -3.58 2.00 -1.98
C PRO A 141 -2.73 1.09 -1.10
N PHE A 142 -1.49 1.48 -0.76
CA PHE A 142 -0.56 0.64 0.03
C PHE A 142 -0.30 1.17 1.43
N MET A 143 -0.49 2.47 1.68
CA MET A 143 -0.31 3.07 3.01
C MET A 143 -1.63 3.27 3.78
N GLY A 144 -2.80 3.02 3.15
CA GLY A 144 -4.12 3.03 3.77
C GLY A 144 -4.73 4.40 3.93
#